data_3f4886e042c290be72a82aa899b876f9
#
_entry.id   3f4886e042c290be72a82aa899b876f9
#
_cell.length_a   1.000
_cell.length_b   1.000
_cell.length_c   1.000
_cell.angle_alpha   90.00
_cell.angle_beta   90.00
_cell.angle_gamma   90.00
#
_symmetry.space_group_name_H-M   'P 1'
#
loop_
_entity.id
_entity.type
_entity.pdbx_description
1 polymer ?
#
loop_
_entity_poly.entity_id
_entity_poly.type
_entity_poly.pdbx_seq_one_letter_code
_entity_poly.pdbx_strand_id
1 'polypeptide(L)'
;MQFIDAFNPAFRTMGRIGESKNHLPLWVFPYTQARFRFTGTSLAVRLRNFWNYGHTRIGVIIDNTQFSVRVPSPVEPEPDAAVSVGEDGMLTIRIASHLPNIEHRAIVFKREDGGMHYMEFAGVEIDDDAQILAPAEPASTRRIEVYRDSVSCGERNEAVLCTGKADPDEDLSAYSNSWFAYDAIAARALGADLRIISQGGAPLLDGIGWFNAPDYLGMESIWDRVQYNPALGEPTDWDFRDDDPQVVIVALGQNDSHPYDFMAADYTGEQAANWRARYAEFLGDLLERYPDAHIICTTTVLQHDRNWDRAIDEVVSELDNPQITHFDYSRAGTGTPGHPRIAEDEEMARELVAYIDSFGAELWQ
;
A
#
# COMPACT_ATOMS: atom_id res chain seq x y z
N MET A 1 -17.42 16.19 -22.17
CA MET A 1 -16.18 15.41 -21.93
C MET A 1 -16.39 14.01 -22.44
N GLN A 2 -15.37 13.39 -23.03
CA GLN A 2 -15.40 11.98 -23.44
C GLN A 2 -14.94 11.09 -22.30
N PHE A 3 -15.60 9.96 -22.16
CA PHE A 3 -15.23 8.93 -21.19
C PHE A 3 -14.22 7.95 -21.80
N ILE A 4 -13.17 7.65 -21.06
CA ILE A 4 -12.14 6.67 -21.37
C ILE A 4 -12.27 5.55 -20.35
N ASP A 5 -12.64 4.38 -20.83
CA ASP A 5 -12.86 3.18 -20.02
C ASP A 5 -11.57 2.68 -19.37
N ALA A 6 -11.67 2.09 -18.17
CA ALA A 6 -10.53 1.59 -17.38
C ALA A 6 -9.70 0.50 -18.08
N PHE A 7 -10.27 -0.19 -19.07
CA PHE A 7 -9.57 -1.22 -19.86
C PHE A 7 -8.86 -0.65 -21.10
N ASN A 8 -8.89 0.67 -21.28
CA ASN A 8 -8.18 1.29 -22.39
C ASN A 8 -6.67 0.99 -22.29
N PRO A 9 -6.01 0.49 -23.36
CA PRO A 9 -4.60 0.10 -23.34
C PRO A 9 -3.62 1.27 -23.10
N ALA A 10 -4.10 2.50 -23.11
CA ALA A 10 -3.30 3.65 -22.69
C ALA A 10 -3.05 3.70 -21.18
N PHE A 11 -3.85 3.02 -20.37
CA PHE A 11 -3.59 2.91 -18.94
C PHE A 11 -2.51 1.86 -18.65
N ARG A 12 -1.45 2.27 -17.99
CA ARG A 12 -0.50 1.35 -17.35
C ARG A 12 -0.86 1.28 -15.88
N THR A 13 -1.28 0.12 -15.44
CA THR A 13 -1.68 -0.13 -14.05
C THR A 13 -0.55 -0.74 -13.22
N MET A 14 -0.61 -0.56 -11.91
CA MET A 14 0.31 -1.14 -10.92
C MET A 14 -0.48 -1.47 -9.66
N GLY A 15 -0.12 -2.56 -8.99
CA GLY A 15 -0.78 -3.07 -7.78
C GLY A 15 -1.46 -4.41 -8.00
N ARG A 16 -2.00 -5.01 -6.93
CA ARG A 16 -2.93 -6.14 -7.03
C ARG A 16 -4.31 -5.62 -7.39
N ILE A 17 -4.74 -5.90 -8.60
CA ILE A 17 -6.03 -5.43 -9.12
C ILE A 17 -6.91 -6.63 -9.39
N GLY A 18 -8.03 -6.71 -8.69
CA GLY A 18 -9.06 -7.71 -8.90
C GLY A 18 -10.07 -7.30 -9.94
N GLU A 19 -11.00 -8.20 -10.20
CA GLU A 19 -12.24 -7.92 -10.94
C GLU A 19 -13.41 -7.89 -9.98
N SER A 20 -14.19 -6.82 -10.02
CA SER A 20 -15.40 -6.71 -9.21
C SER A 20 -16.56 -7.48 -9.83
N LYS A 21 -17.65 -7.63 -9.08
CA LYS A 21 -18.94 -8.17 -9.60
C LYS A 21 -19.55 -7.36 -10.74
N ASN A 22 -19.09 -6.13 -10.93
CA ASN A 22 -19.51 -5.25 -12.03
C ASN A 22 -18.54 -5.31 -13.22
N HIS A 23 -17.61 -6.27 -13.22
CA HIS A 23 -16.57 -6.43 -14.24
C HIS A 23 -15.70 -5.19 -14.43
N LEU A 24 -15.40 -4.48 -13.32
CA LEU A 24 -14.49 -3.34 -13.31
C LEU A 24 -13.25 -3.66 -12.48
N PRO A 25 -12.10 -3.00 -12.75
CA PRO A 25 -10.93 -3.13 -11.92
C PRO A 25 -11.21 -2.76 -10.47
N LEU A 26 -11.03 -3.72 -9.54
CA LEU A 26 -11.23 -3.54 -8.11
C LEU A 26 -9.87 -3.24 -7.45
N TRP A 27 -9.79 -2.08 -6.80
CA TRP A 27 -8.61 -1.62 -6.09
C TRP A 27 -8.83 -1.71 -4.58
N VAL A 28 -8.16 -2.65 -3.95
CA VAL A 28 -8.25 -2.89 -2.48
C VAL A 28 -7.02 -2.33 -1.78
N PHE A 29 -5.82 -2.68 -2.25
CA PHE A 29 -4.56 -2.34 -1.61
C PHE A 29 -4.10 -0.89 -1.86
N PRO A 30 -3.34 -0.28 -0.92
CA PRO A 30 -2.78 1.05 -1.10
C PRO A 30 -1.78 1.08 -2.27
N TYR A 31 -1.49 2.28 -2.77
CA TYR A 31 -0.60 2.54 -3.90
C TYR A 31 -1.04 1.93 -5.24
N THR A 32 -2.14 1.16 -5.28
CA THR A 32 -2.72 0.71 -6.55
C THR A 32 -3.01 1.91 -7.44
N GLN A 33 -2.58 1.86 -8.71
CA GLN A 33 -2.58 3.05 -9.56
C GLN A 33 -2.76 2.77 -11.05
N ALA A 34 -3.17 3.81 -11.78
CA ALA A 34 -3.17 3.88 -13.24
C ALA A 34 -2.36 5.10 -13.69
N ARG A 35 -1.42 4.89 -14.62
CA ARG A 35 -0.55 5.91 -15.22
C ARG A 35 -0.91 6.07 -16.69
N PHE A 36 -0.98 7.32 -17.16
CA PHE A 36 -1.32 7.64 -18.54
C PHE A 36 -0.84 9.06 -18.90
N ARG A 37 -0.96 9.41 -20.18
CA ARG A 37 -0.86 10.81 -20.65
C ARG A 37 -2.17 11.20 -21.31
N PHE A 38 -2.47 12.48 -21.30
CA PHE A 38 -3.63 13.01 -21.99
C PHE A 38 -3.34 14.42 -22.53
N THR A 39 -4.07 14.82 -23.57
CA THR A 39 -4.09 16.21 -24.03
C THR A 39 -5.34 16.92 -23.54
N GLY A 40 -5.38 18.24 -23.65
CA GLY A 40 -6.56 19.01 -23.29
C GLY A 40 -6.42 19.77 -21.99
N THR A 41 -7.54 20.27 -21.47
CA THR A 41 -7.56 21.23 -20.36
C THR A 41 -8.23 20.68 -19.10
N SER A 42 -8.83 19.48 -19.18
CA SER A 42 -9.69 18.96 -18.11
C SER A 42 -9.46 17.47 -17.88
N LEU A 43 -9.54 17.08 -16.62
CA LEU A 43 -9.48 15.69 -16.18
C LEU A 43 -10.50 15.46 -15.06
N ALA A 44 -11.32 14.42 -15.19
CA ALA A 44 -12.11 13.86 -14.10
C ALA A 44 -11.84 12.36 -13.97
N VAL A 45 -11.96 11.82 -12.75
CA VAL A 45 -11.84 10.39 -12.47
C VAL A 45 -13.23 9.81 -12.24
N ARG A 46 -13.50 8.64 -12.84
CA ARG A 46 -14.72 7.88 -12.60
C ARG A 46 -14.41 6.64 -11.75
N LEU A 47 -15.10 6.54 -10.64
CA LEU A 47 -14.96 5.42 -9.71
C LEU A 47 -16.25 5.13 -8.96
N ARG A 48 -16.36 3.93 -8.38
CA ARG A 48 -17.39 3.61 -7.39
C ARG A 48 -16.70 3.26 -6.08
N ASN A 49 -17.07 3.98 -5.01
CA ASN A 49 -16.59 3.72 -3.66
C ASN A 49 -17.56 2.80 -2.94
N PHE A 50 -17.10 1.66 -2.37
CA PHE A 50 -17.96 0.73 -1.67
C PHE A 50 -17.92 0.89 -0.17
N TRP A 51 -16.80 1.34 0.36
CA TRP A 51 -16.57 1.46 1.79
C TRP A 51 -15.88 2.78 2.07
N ASN A 52 -16.20 3.35 3.20
CA ASN A 52 -15.53 4.55 3.66
C ASN A 52 -15.55 4.58 5.18
N TYR A 53 -14.37 4.70 5.74
CA TYR A 53 -14.10 4.90 7.14
C TYR A 53 -13.19 6.13 7.24
N GLY A 54 -13.55 7.09 8.10
CA GLY A 54 -12.81 8.33 8.20
C GLY A 54 -12.99 9.26 6.97
N HIS A 55 -11.95 10.00 6.60
CA HIS A 55 -11.96 10.97 5.50
C HIS A 55 -11.17 10.47 4.29
N THR A 56 -11.74 9.53 3.57
CA THR A 56 -11.13 8.88 2.42
C THR A 56 -10.78 9.82 1.28
N ARG A 57 -9.60 9.61 0.69
CA ARG A 57 -9.09 10.39 -0.43
C ARG A 57 -8.40 9.50 -1.46
N ILE A 58 -8.46 9.92 -2.73
CA ILE A 58 -7.56 9.42 -3.78
C ILE A 58 -6.46 10.45 -4.04
N GLY A 59 -5.33 9.96 -4.52
CA GLY A 59 -4.26 10.80 -5.04
C GLY A 59 -4.33 10.90 -6.56
N VAL A 60 -4.15 12.10 -7.08
CA VAL A 60 -3.97 12.33 -8.51
C VAL A 60 -2.76 13.21 -8.72
N ILE A 61 -1.84 12.78 -9.57
CA ILE A 61 -0.66 13.57 -9.92
C ILE A 61 -0.80 14.00 -11.37
N ILE A 62 -0.72 15.30 -11.63
CA ILE A 62 -0.66 15.87 -12.97
C ILE A 62 0.64 16.68 -13.06
N ASP A 63 1.51 16.35 -14.02
CA ASP A 63 2.77 17.05 -14.27
C ASP A 63 3.61 17.29 -13.00
N ASN A 64 3.75 16.27 -12.15
CA ASN A 64 4.45 16.29 -10.87
C ASN A 64 3.76 17.10 -9.74
N THR A 65 2.55 17.61 -9.95
CA THR A 65 1.74 18.23 -8.89
C THR A 65 0.74 17.22 -8.37
N GLN A 66 0.82 16.89 -7.09
CA GLN A 66 -0.11 15.98 -6.45
C GLN A 66 -1.34 16.73 -5.92
N PHE A 67 -2.50 16.17 -6.22
CA PHE A 67 -3.81 16.58 -5.69
C PHE A 67 -4.32 15.48 -4.75
N SER A 68 -4.76 15.88 -3.56
CA SER A 68 -5.48 15.04 -2.63
C SER A 68 -6.97 15.30 -2.78
N VAL A 69 -7.72 14.32 -3.28
CA VAL A 69 -9.11 14.51 -3.65
C VAL A 69 -9.99 13.64 -2.76
N ARG A 70 -10.96 14.26 -2.10
CA ARG A 70 -11.92 13.55 -1.24
C ARG A 70 -12.80 12.63 -2.09
N VAL A 71 -13.02 11.42 -1.58
CA VAL A 71 -14.00 10.48 -2.13
C VAL A 71 -15.20 10.46 -1.20
N PRO A 72 -16.40 10.87 -1.67
CA PRO A 72 -17.59 10.83 -0.84
C PRO A 72 -17.93 9.44 -0.33
N SER A 73 -18.36 9.36 0.93
CA SER A 73 -18.89 8.14 1.50
C SER A 73 -20.19 7.71 0.80
N PRO A 74 -20.36 6.42 0.48
CA PRO A 74 -21.60 5.93 -0.07
C PRO A 74 -22.75 5.94 0.95
N VAL A 75 -22.43 5.99 2.25
CA VAL A 75 -23.45 5.99 3.34
C VAL A 75 -23.70 7.37 3.92
N GLU A 76 -22.75 8.29 3.81
CA GLU A 76 -22.84 9.67 4.28
C GLU A 76 -22.38 10.64 3.16
N PRO A 77 -23.16 10.78 2.10
CA PRO A 77 -22.78 11.63 0.99
C PRO A 77 -22.84 13.11 1.42
N GLU A 78 -21.67 13.74 1.47
CA GLU A 78 -21.60 15.20 1.62
C GLU A 78 -21.57 15.86 0.24
N PRO A 79 -22.33 16.93 0.05
CA PRO A 79 -22.29 17.67 -1.21
C PRO A 79 -20.90 18.24 -1.48
N ASP A 80 -20.33 17.91 -2.65
CA ASP A 80 -19.11 18.51 -3.15
C ASP A 80 -19.34 18.95 -4.61
N ALA A 81 -19.07 20.21 -4.90
CA ALA A 81 -19.27 20.77 -6.25
C ALA A 81 -18.35 20.14 -7.31
N ALA A 82 -17.28 19.48 -6.89
CA ALA A 82 -16.36 18.76 -7.77
C ALA A 82 -16.84 17.33 -8.08
N VAL A 83 -17.87 16.84 -7.37
CA VAL A 83 -18.35 15.45 -7.48
C VAL A 83 -19.77 15.42 -8.02
N SER A 84 -20.00 14.61 -9.04
CA SER A 84 -21.33 14.19 -9.48
C SER A 84 -21.51 12.70 -9.24
N VAL A 85 -22.73 12.32 -8.83
CA VAL A 85 -23.12 10.93 -8.57
C VAL A 85 -24.13 10.50 -9.62
N GLY A 86 -23.80 9.45 -10.36
CA GLY A 86 -24.71 8.83 -11.32
C GLY A 86 -25.83 8.03 -10.63
N GLU A 87 -26.90 7.72 -11.33
CA GLU A 87 -28.01 6.89 -10.84
C GLU A 87 -27.56 5.47 -10.45
N ASP A 88 -26.49 5.00 -11.05
CA ASP A 88 -25.83 3.71 -10.78
C ASP A 88 -24.84 3.76 -9.59
N GLY A 89 -24.74 4.90 -8.90
CA GLY A 89 -23.78 5.11 -7.79
C GLY A 89 -22.34 5.37 -8.25
N MET A 90 -22.12 5.55 -9.56
CA MET A 90 -20.81 5.93 -10.09
C MET A 90 -20.50 7.39 -9.76
N LEU A 91 -19.34 7.65 -9.19
CA LEU A 91 -18.83 8.98 -8.92
C LEU A 91 -18.04 9.47 -10.14
N THR A 92 -18.27 10.71 -10.55
CA THR A 92 -17.38 11.46 -11.43
C THR A 92 -16.80 12.62 -10.64
N ILE A 93 -15.50 12.53 -10.37
CA ILE A 93 -14.78 13.50 -9.53
C ILE A 93 -13.92 14.37 -10.43
N ARG A 94 -14.23 15.66 -10.50
CA ARG A 94 -13.45 16.63 -11.27
C ARG A 94 -12.14 16.92 -10.56
N ILE A 95 -11.02 16.58 -11.22
CA ILE A 95 -9.67 16.78 -10.70
C ILE A 95 -9.12 18.14 -11.10
N ALA A 96 -9.22 18.44 -12.39
CA ALA A 96 -8.70 19.68 -12.94
C ALA A 96 -9.60 20.20 -14.07
N SER A 97 -9.58 21.53 -14.23
CA SER A 97 -10.14 22.25 -15.36
C SER A 97 -9.25 23.47 -15.61
N HIS A 98 -9.24 23.95 -16.85
CA HIS A 98 -8.41 25.09 -17.25
C HIS A 98 -6.89 24.83 -17.17
N LEU A 99 -6.46 23.56 -17.30
CA LEU A 99 -5.05 23.27 -17.57
C LEU A 99 -4.62 23.91 -18.91
N PRO A 100 -3.34 24.14 -19.14
CA PRO A 100 -2.85 24.46 -20.48
C PRO A 100 -3.29 23.39 -21.48
N ASN A 101 -3.66 23.77 -22.70
CA ASN A 101 -4.02 22.80 -23.74
C ASN A 101 -2.76 22.19 -24.39
N ILE A 102 -2.12 21.30 -23.66
CA ILE A 102 -0.92 20.56 -24.03
C ILE A 102 -1.05 19.09 -23.65
N GLU A 103 -0.02 18.29 -23.86
CA GLU A 103 0.10 16.95 -23.32
C GLU A 103 0.47 17.01 -21.83
N HIS A 104 -0.28 16.28 -20.99
CA HIS A 104 -0.09 16.12 -19.56
C HIS A 104 0.26 14.68 -19.21
N ARG A 105 1.02 14.46 -18.14
CA ARG A 105 1.23 13.16 -17.51
C ARG A 105 0.32 13.05 -16.31
N ALA A 106 -0.36 11.93 -16.15
CA ALA A 106 -1.25 11.71 -15.03
C ALA A 106 -1.01 10.35 -14.36
N ILE A 107 -1.17 10.35 -13.04
CA ILE A 107 -1.24 9.16 -12.19
C ILE A 107 -2.45 9.31 -11.31
N VAL A 108 -3.34 8.32 -11.32
CA VAL A 108 -4.42 8.17 -10.33
C VAL A 108 -4.03 7.02 -9.42
N PHE A 109 -4.06 7.19 -8.11
CA PHE A 109 -3.65 6.16 -7.18
C PHE A 109 -4.49 6.14 -5.89
N LYS A 110 -4.57 4.96 -5.28
CA LYS A 110 -5.22 4.71 -4.01
C LYS A 110 -4.28 5.11 -2.87
N ARG A 111 -4.73 6.03 -1.99
CA ARG A 111 -3.90 6.58 -0.92
C ARG A 111 -3.85 5.72 0.34
N GLU A 112 -4.87 4.92 0.59
CA GLU A 112 -5.17 4.28 1.86
C GLU A 112 -5.42 2.78 1.66
N ASP A 113 -5.48 2.03 2.74
CA ASP A 113 -5.72 0.58 2.73
C ASP A 113 -7.17 0.18 2.44
N GLY A 114 -7.42 -1.12 2.33
CA GLY A 114 -8.73 -1.68 2.05
C GLY A 114 -9.69 -1.66 3.23
N GLY A 115 -9.19 -1.44 4.46
CA GLY A 115 -10.03 -1.24 5.64
C GLY A 115 -10.68 0.12 5.66
N MET A 116 -10.00 1.14 5.13
CA MET A 116 -10.55 2.49 5.00
C MET A 116 -11.51 2.59 3.83
N HIS A 117 -11.09 2.16 2.66
CA HIS A 117 -11.97 2.06 1.50
C HIS A 117 -11.43 1.09 0.44
N TYR A 118 -12.29 0.65 -0.41
CA TYR A 118 -11.97 -0.01 -1.67
C TYR A 118 -12.87 0.54 -2.76
N MET A 119 -12.43 0.47 -4.01
CA MET A 119 -13.13 1.10 -5.11
C MET A 119 -13.02 0.32 -6.41
N GLU A 120 -14.03 0.47 -7.26
CA GLU A 120 -13.92 0.16 -8.68
C GLU A 120 -13.39 1.37 -9.42
N PHE A 121 -12.30 1.20 -10.14
CA PHE A 121 -11.80 2.22 -11.07
C PHE A 121 -12.49 2.04 -12.42
N ALA A 122 -13.37 2.96 -12.80
CA ALA A 122 -14.10 2.87 -14.07
C ALA A 122 -13.35 3.55 -15.23
N GLY A 123 -12.43 4.48 -14.94
CA GLY A 123 -11.68 5.21 -15.94
C GLY A 123 -11.61 6.71 -15.68
N VAL A 124 -11.47 7.49 -16.74
CA VAL A 124 -11.36 8.95 -16.65
C VAL A 124 -12.23 9.65 -17.69
N GLU A 125 -12.50 10.92 -17.47
CA GLU A 125 -13.10 11.80 -18.48
C GLU A 125 -12.12 12.94 -18.83
N ILE A 126 -11.95 13.19 -20.12
CA ILE A 126 -11.11 14.27 -20.68
C ILE A 126 -11.94 15.09 -21.68
N ASP A 127 -11.40 16.19 -22.20
CA ASP A 127 -12.10 17.01 -23.20
C ASP A 127 -12.48 16.20 -24.45
N ASP A 128 -13.56 16.58 -25.16
CA ASP A 128 -14.12 15.77 -26.27
C ASP A 128 -13.16 15.59 -27.45
N ASP A 129 -12.27 16.54 -27.69
CA ASP A 129 -11.25 16.52 -28.73
C ASP A 129 -9.84 16.11 -28.23
N ALA A 130 -9.75 15.76 -26.96
CA ALA A 130 -8.49 15.33 -26.33
C ALA A 130 -8.15 13.88 -26.69
N GLN A 131 -6.88 13.52 -26.48
CA GLN A 131 -6.36 12.18 -26.68
C GLN A 131 -5.85 11.61 -25.35
N ILE A 132 -6.06 10.31 -25.15
CA ILE A 132 -5.38 9.55 -24.12
C ILE A 132 -4.23 8.74 -24.72
N LEU A 133 -3.10 8.68 -24.05
CA LEU A 133 -1.86 8.09 -24.51
C LEU A 133 -1.21 7.25 -23.39
N ALA A 134 -0.55 6.16 -23.75
CA ALA A 134 0.24 5.40 -22.79
C ALA A 134 1.42 6.22 -22.24
N PRO A 135 1.94 5.92 -21.04
CA PRO A 135 3.16 6.52 -20.53
C PRO A 135 4.30 6.45 -21.54
N ALA A 136 5.11 7.50 -21.63
CA ALA A 136 6.23 7.55 -22.57
C ALA A 136 7.39 6.62 -22.15
N GLU A 137 7.58 6.47 -20.85
CA GLU A 137 8.60 5.61 -20.26
C GLU A 137 8.25 4.14 -20.46
N PRO A 138 9.22 3.24 -20.71
CA PRO A 138 8.98 1.80 -20.75
C PRO A 138 8.48 1.30 -19.38
N ALA A 139 7.85 0.15 -19.35
CA ALA A 139 7.55 -0.53 -18.09
C ALA A 139 8.85 -0.91 -17.37
N SER A 140 8.84 -0.87 -16.04
CA SER A 140 9.98 -1.35 -15.27
C SER A 140 10.11 -2.87 -15.42
N THR A 141 11.36 -3.36 -15.40
CA THR A 141 11.65 -4.79 -15.23
C THR A 141 11.97 -5.14 -13.79
N ARG A 142 12.12 -4.13 -12.92
CA ARG A 142 12.35 -4.30 -11.48
C ARG A 142 11.01 -4.31 -10.77
N ARG A 143 10.81 -5.25 -9.85
CA ARG A 143 9.57 -5.41 -9.10
C ARG A 143 9.86 -5.66 -7.63
N ILE A 144 9.14 -4.94 -6.79
CA ILE A 144 9.15 -5.09 -5.34
C ILE A 144 7.74 -5.42 -4.88
N GLU A 145 7.60 -6.37 -3.97
CA GLU A 145 6.35 -6.63 -3.26
C GLU A 145 6.55 -6.48 -1.75
N VAL A 146 5.59 -5.89 -1.05
CA VAL A 146 5.69 -5.58 0.37
C VAL A 146 4.52 -6.19 1.11
N TYR A 147 4.79 -6.93 2.17
CA TYR A 147 3.81 -7.48 3.11
C TYR A 147 3.94 -6.77 4.44
N ARG A 148 2.91 -5.97 4.79
CA ARG A 148 3.03 -5.07 5.91
C ARG A 148 1.70 -4.52 6.46
N ASP A 149 1.83 -3.56 7.39
CA ASP A 149 0.78 -2.87 8.13
C ASP A 149 0.58 -1.39 7.72
N SER A 150 0.07 -0.58 8.64
CA SER A 150 -0.25 0.84 8.46
C SER A 150 0.90 1.72 7.96
N VAL A 151 2.15 1.37 8.27
CA VAL A 151 3.29 2.20 7.86
C VAL A 151 3.49 2.17 6.35
N SER A 152 3.34 1.01 5.68
CA SER A 152 3.34 0.93 4.21
C SER A 152 2.05 1.44 3.57
N CYS A 153 0.95 1.50 4.32
CA CYS A 153 -0.24 2.24 3.87
C CYS A 153 -0.01 3.76 3.82
N GLY A 154 1.08 4.25 4.42
CA GLY A 154 1.36 5.68 4.59
C GLY A 154 0.36 6.33 5.55
N GLU A 155 -0.12 5.56 6.55
CA GLU A 155 -1.13 6.05 7.48
C GLU A 155 -0.63 7.27 8.24
N ARG A 156 -1.41 8.37 8.18
CA ARG A 156 -1.16 9.64 8.89
C ARG A 156 0.17 10.33 8.56
N ASN A 157 0.89 9.92 7.51
CA ASN A 157 2.24 10.42 7.26
C ASN A 157 2.31 11.88 6.82
N GLU A 158 1.23 12.46 6.28
CA GLU A 158 1.14 13.89 6.00
C GLU A 158 0.86 14.76 7.24
N ALA A 159 0.59 14.17 8.41
CA ALA A 159 0.38 14.90 9.67
C ALA A 159 1.73 15.40 10.25
N VAL A 160 2.45 16.21 9.48
CA VAL A 160 3.84 16.64 9.74
C VAL A 160 4.04 17.37 11.07
N LEU A 161 2.98 17.98 11.65
CA LEU A 161 3.06 18.61 12.96
C LEU A 161 3.20 17.61 14.11
N CYS A 162 2.96 16.33 13.85
CA CYS A 162 3.10 15.23 14.78
C CYS A 162 4.41 14.44 14.60
N THR A 163 5.35 14.91 13.79
CA THR A 163 6.66 14.26 13.59
C THR A 163 7.37 14.02 14.92
N GLY A 164 7.83 12.79 15.18
CA GLY A 164 8.50 12.37 16.43
C GLY A 164 7.60 12.40 17.68
N LYS A 165 6.28 12.40 17.51
CA LYS A 165 5.31 12.42 18.61
C LYS A 165 4.34 11.24 18.48
N ALA A 166 3.73 10.86 19.63
CA ALA A 166 2.59 9.94 19.60
C ALA A 166 1.44 10.53 18.76
N ASP A 167 0.67 9.66 18.14
CA ASP A 167 -0.52 10.09 17.43
C ASP A 167 -1.53 10.70 18.42
N PRO A 168 -2.10 11.87 18.09
CA PRO A 168 -3.15 12.45 18.91
C PRO A 168 -4.45 11.64 18.82
N ASP A 169 -5.31 11.84 19.79
CA ASP A 169 -6.66 11.25 19.82
C ASP A 169 -7.64 12.05 18.93
N GLU A 170 -7.25 12.29 17.71
CA GLU A 170 -8.03 13.00 16.69
C GLU A 170 -7.98 12.19 15.38
N ASP A 171 -9.02 12.35 14.55
CA ASP A 171 -9.05 11.70 13.23
C ASP A 171 -8.02 12.33 12.28
N LEU A 172 -6.95 11.60 12.05
CA LEU A 172 -5.89 11.95 11.10
C LEU A 172 -6.00 11.18 9.77
N SER A 173 -7.10 10.50 9.51
CA SER A 173 -7.28 9.67 8.29
C SER A 173 -7.04 10.45 6.99
N ALA A 174 -7.45 11.73 6.94
CA ALA A 174 -7.24 12.59 5.79
C ALA A 174 -5.76 12.84 5.43
N TYR A 175 -4.85 12.56 6.36
CA TYR A 175 -3.40 12.72 6.22
C TYR A 175 -2.68 11.43 5.81
N SER A 176 -3.41 10.37 5.49
CA SER A 176 -2.82 9.12 4.99
C SER A 176 -2.46 9.24 3.52
N ASN A 177 -1.25 8.79 3.13
CA ASN A 177 -0.79 8.90 1.76
C ASN A 177 0.28 7.85 1.40
N SER A 178 -0.13 6.75 0.80
CA SER A 178 0.76 5.68 0.35
C SER A 178 1.85 6.13 -0.64
N TRP A 179 1.67 7.27 -1.33
CA TRP A 179 2.70 7.82 -2.21
C TRP A 179 3.99 8.20 -1.46
N PHE A 180 3.84 8.65 -0.22
CA PHE A 180 4.95 9.05 0.64
C PHE A 180 5.32 8.00 1.69
N ALA A 181 4.76 6.79 1.62
CA ALA A 181 5.24 5.68 2.42
C ALA A 181 6.69 5.31 2.01
N TYR A 182 7.48 4.87 2.96
CA TYR A 182 8.93 4.63 2.77
C TYR A 182 9.24 3.67 1.62
N ASP A 183 8.48 2.61 1.48
CA ASP A 183 8.59 1.60 0.42
C ASP A 183 8.24 2.16 -0.97
N ALA A 184 7.22 3.00 -1.05
CA ALA A 184 6.86 3.70 -2.29
C ALA A 184 7.93 4.72 -2.71
N ILE A 185 8.54 5.41 -1.74
CA ILE A 185 9.69 6.30 -2.00
C ILE A 185 10.89 5.48 -2.48
N ALA A 186 11.20 4.37 -1.79
CA ALA A 186 12.31 3.48 -2.14
C ALA A 186 12.14 2.86 -3.53
N ALA A 187 10.94 2.33 -3.84
CA ALA A 187 10.67 1.73 -5.15
C ALA A 187 10.85 2.75 -6.30
N ARG A 188 10.37 3.98 -6.12
CA ARG A 188 10.60 5.05 -7.12
C ARG A 188 12.07 5.40 -7.28
N ALA A 189 12.84 5.45 -6.19
CA ALA A 189 14.27 5.71 -6.24
C ALA A 189 15.04 4.59 -6.96
N LEU A 190 14.63 3.34 -6.77
CA LEU A 190 15.19 2.14 -7.43
C LEU A 190 14.68 1.94 -8.87
N GLY A 191 13.69 2.73 -9.31
CA GLY A 191 13.05 2.57 -10.60
C GLY A 191 12.25 1.27 -10.71
N ALA A 192 11.71 0.76 -9.60
CA ALA A 192 10.95 -0.48 -9.54
C ALA A 192 9.44 -0.25 -9.55
N ASP A 193 8.69 -1.17 -10.15
CA ASP A 193 7.27 -1.29 -9.93
C ASP A 193 7.02 -1.91 -8.53
N LEU A 194 5.94 -1.50 -7.87
CA LEU A 194 5.68 -1.82 -6.46
C LEU A 194 4.27 -2.34 -6.27
N ARG A 195 4.14 -3.44 -5.54
CA ARG A 195 2.89 -3.93 -4.97
C ARG A 195 2.97 -3.85 -3.45
N ILE A 196 2.03 -3.16 -2.84
CA ILE A 196 1.92 -3.03 -1.38
C ILE A 196 0.74 -3.87 -0.92
N ILE A 197 1.01 -4.99 -0.25
CA ILE A 197 0.02 -5.87 0.37
C ILE A 197 0.00 -5.52 1.84
N SER A 198 -0.72 -4.45 2.16
CA SER A 198 -0.71 -3.87 3.50
C SER A 198 -2.12 -3.50 3.95
N GLN A 199 -2.34 -3.68 5.25
CA GLN A 199 -3.56 -3.31 5.93
C GLN A 199 -3.22 -2.67 7.27
N GLY A 200 -3.75 -1.46 7.52
CA GLY A 200 -3.60 -0.79 8.82
C GLY A 200 -4.09 -1.66 9.96
N GLY A 201 -3.25 -1.82 10.99
CA GLY A 201 -3.55 -2.63 12.16
C GLY A 201 -3.40 -4.15 11.99
N ALA A 202 -3.05 -4.64 10.80
CA ALA A 202 -2.86 -6.08 10.59
C ALA A 202 -1.56 -6.58 11.26
N PRO A 203 -1.63 -7.63 12.09
CA PRO A 203 -0.49 -8.39 12.59
C PRO A 203 -0.06 -9.44 11.57
N LEU A 204 0.89 -10.29 11.93
CA LEU A 204 1.13 -11.55 11.23
C LEU A 204 -0.03 -12.52 11.47
N LEU A 205 -0.36 -12.75 12.74
CA LEU A 205 -1.30 -13.79 13.18
C LEU A 205 -2.75 -13.30 13.20
N ASP A 206 -3.68 -14.15 12.79
CA ASP A 206 -5.10 -13.93 13.04
C ASP A 206 -5.42 -13.96 14.56
N GLY A 207 -6.52 -13.34 14.93
CA GLY A 207 -7.05 -13.33 16.30
C GLY A 207 -6.43 -12.27 17.23
N ILE A 208 -5.47 -11.50 16.77
CA ILE A 208 -4.83 -10.39 17.50
C ILE A 208 -4.71 -9.15 16.59
N GLY A 209 -4.07 -8.10 17.08
CA GLY A 209 -3.89 -6.86 16.32
C GLY A 209 -5.08 -5.91 16.43
N TRP A 210 -5.31 -5.10 15.38
CA TRP A 210 -6.30 -4.02 15.41
C TRP A 210 -7.34 -4.12 14.30
N PHE A 211 -7.02 -4.79 13.19
CA PHE A 211 -7.89 -4.84 12.03
C PHE A 211 -9.02 -5.84 12.19
N ASN A 212 -10.25 -5.42 11.85
CA ASN A 212 -11.46 -6.24 11.79
C ASN A 212 -11.90 -6.86 13.13
N ALA A 213 -11.86 -6.09 14.24
CA ALA A 213 -12.42 -6.56 15.52
C ALA A 213 -13.91 -6.97 15.41
N PRO A 214 -14.39 -8.03 16.10
CA PRO A 214 -13.67 -8.87 17.04
C PRO A 214 -12.91 -10.06 16.40
N ASP A 215 -13.15 -10.34 15.12
CA ASP A 215 -12.56 -11.46 14.37
C ASP A 215 -11.29 -10.97 13.66
N TYR A 216 -10.30 -10.55 14.44
CA TYR A 216 -9.08 -9.95 13.93
C TYR A 216 -8.43 -10.75 12.81
N LEU A 217 -8.08 -10.08 11.70
CA LEU A 217 -7.39 -10.67 10.56
C LEU A 217 -5.93 -10.22 10.52
N GLY A 218 -5.03 -11.18 10.39
CA GLY A 218 -3.61 -11.01 10.20
C GLY A 218 -3.16 -11.21 8.75
N MET A 219 -1.88 -11.00 8.52
CA MET A 219 -1.28 -11.18 7.21
C MET A 219 -1.39 -12.62 6.71
N GLU A 220 -1.42 -13.61 7.60
CA GLU A 220 -1.61 -15.03 7.23
C GLU A 220 -2.94 -15.31 6.49
N SER A 221 -3.96 -14.45 6.66
CA SER A 221 -5.23 -14.51 5.92
C SER A 221 -5.34 -13.48 4.78
N ILE A 222 -4.36 -12.58 4.65
CA ILE A 222 -4.40 -11.45 3.69
C ILE A 222 -3.45 -11.68 2.52
N TRP A 223 -2.28 -12.30 2.75
CA TRP A 223 -1.12 -12.26 1.86
C TRP A 223 -1.36 -12.82 0.46
N ASP A 224 -2.21 -13.82 0.33
CA ASP A 224 -2.52 -14.52 -0.92
C ASP A 224 -3.84 -14.03 -1.56
N ARG A 225 -4.41 -12.93 -1.07
CA ARG A 225 -5.70 -12.40 -1.52
C ARG A 225 -5.55 -11.18 -2.42
N VAL A 226 -6.52 -10.99 -3.30
CA VAL A 226 -6.78 -9.72 -3.98
C VAL A 226 -7.87 -8.94 -3.25
N GLN A 227 -8.83 -9.64 -2.65
CA GLN A 227 -9.86 -9.12 -1.77
C GLN A 227 -9.86 -9.92 -0.48
N TYR A 228 -9.62 -9.25 0.64
CA TYR A 228 -9.55 -9.86 1.99
C TYR A 228 -10.53 -9.20 2.98
N ASN A 229 -11.07 -8.01 2.66
CA ASN A 229 -11.90 -7.26 3.59
C ASN A 229 -13.27 -7.92 3.73
N PRO A 230 -13.66 -8.40 4.93
CA PRO A 230 -14.96 -9.04 5.15
C PRO A 230 -16.16 -8.15 4.83
N ALA A 231 -16.01 -6.82 4.86
CA ALA A 231 -17.07 -5.89 4.47
C ALA A 231 -17.43 -5.98 2.96
N LEU A 232 -16.53 -6.52 2.13
CA LEU A 232 -16.79 -6.82 0.72
C LEU A 232 -17.50 -8.17 0.47
N GLY A 233 -17.54 -9.04 1.47
CA GLY A 233 -18.02 -10.41 1.37
C GLY A 233 -16.89 -11.43 1.38
N GLU A 234 -17.08 -12.56 0.69
CA GLU A 234 -16.08 -13.64 0.68
C GLU A 234 -14.74 -13.17 0.09
N PRO A 235 -13.61 -13.58 0.70
CA PRO A 235 -12.29 -13.32 0.17
C PRO A 235 -12.12 -13.88 -1.24
N THR A 236 -11.28 -13.25 -2.04
CA THR A 236 -10.90 -13.71 -3.38
C THR A 236 -9.40 -13.88 -3.48
N ASP A 237 -8.99 -15.03 -4.00
CA ASP A 237 -7.57 -15.36 -4.17
C ASP A 237 -6.90 -14.47 -5.20
N TRP A 238 -5.64 -14.14 -4.96
CA TRP A 238 -4.79 -13.52 -5.95
C TRP A 238 -4.28 -14.57 -6.94
N ASP A 239 -4.38 -14.26 -8.22
CA ASP A 239 -3.77 -15.06 -9.25
C ASP A 239 -2.30 -14.66 -9.43
N PHE A 240 -1.42 -15.41 -8.83
CA PHE A 240 0.01 -15.14 -8.85
C PHE A 240 0.68 -15.45 -10.20
N ARG A 241 -0.03 -15.70 -11.28
CA ARG A 241 0.55 -15.90 -12.59
C ARG A 241 1.10 -14.59 -13.14
N ASP A 242 2.29 -14.64 -13.68
CA ASP A 242 2.89 -13.68 -14.59
C ASP A 242 3.58 -12.43 -14.04
N ASP A 243 3.97 -12.32 -12.76
CA ASP A 243 4.65 -11.07 -12.35
C ASP A 243 5.45 -11.17 -11.05
N ASP A 244 6.33 -12.17 -10.95
CA ASP A 244 7.09 -12.42 -9.72
C ASP A 244 8.03 -11.25 -9.37
N PRO A 245 8.06 -10.80 -8.11
CA PRO A 245 8.98 -9.78 -7.65
C PRO A 245 10.39 -10.33 -7.50
N GLN A 246 11.42 -9.54 -7.78
CA GLN A 246 12.79 -9.87 -7.44
C GLN A 246 13.08 -9.59 -5.96
N VAL A 247 12.36 -8.65 -5.36
CA VAL A 247 12.51 -8.29 -3.95
C VAL A 247 11.16 -8.38 -3.25
N VAL A 248 11.12 -9.10 -2.14
CA VAL A 248 9.98 -9.15 -1.22
C VAL A 248 10.39 -8.53 0.10
N ILE A 249 9.63 -7.59 0.61
CA ILE A 249 9.86 -6.97 1.91
C ILE A 249 8.77 -7.45 2.88
N VAL A 250 9.19 -8.07 3.97
CA VAL A 250 8.30 -8.51 5.06
C VAL A 250 8.59 -7.68 6.29
N ALA A 251 7.64 -6.83 6.68
CA ALA A 251 7.83 -5.93 7.80
C ALA A 251 6.64 -6.04 8.77
N LEU A 252 6.59 -7.14 9.49
CA LEU A 252 5.51 -7.56 10.40
C LEU A 252 6.05 -7.77 11.82
N GLY A 253 5.13 -7.79 12.82
CA GLY A 253 5.42 -8.01 14.22
C GLY A 253 4.93 -6.88 15.13
N GLN A 254 4.84 -5.63 14.64
CA GLN A 254 4.48 -4.48 15.47
C GLN A 254 3.03 -4.56 15.99
N ASN A 255 2.07 -4.94 15.15
CA ASN A 255 0.67 -5.08 15.55
C ASN A 255 0.40 -6.36 16.35
N ASP A 256 1.28 -7.35 16.26
CA ASP A 256 1.20 -8.59 17.06
C ASP A 256 1.40 -8.32 18.55
N SER A 257 1.92 -7.16 18.92
CA SER A 257 2.02 -6.68 20.31
C SER A 257 0.66 -6.32 20.94
N HIS A 258 -0.42 -6.28 20.16
CA HIS A 258 -1.76 -5.92 20.66
C HIS A 258 -2.70 -7.14 20.69
N PRO A 259 -3.52 -7.33 21.73
CA PRO A 259 -3.70 -6.48 22.92
C PRO A 259 -2.65 -6.68 24.01
N TYR A 260 -1.73 -7.62 23.86
CA TYR A 260 -0.73 -7.95 24.85
C TYR A 260 0.62 -8.23 24.20
N ASP A 261 1.64 -7.46 24.59
CA ASP A 261 3.00 -7.63 24.07
C ASP A 261 3.68 -8.86 24.70
N PHE A 262 3.35 -10.04 24.17
CA PHE A 262 3.89 -11.31 24.65
C PHE A 262 5.39 -11.44 24.36
N MET A 263 5.90 -10.78 23.32
CA MET A 263 7.31 -10.83 22.98
C MET A 263 8.15 -10.09 24.02
N ALA A 264 7.68 -8.91 24.47
CA ALA A 264 8.31 -8.17 25.55
C ALA A 264 8.13 -8.85 26.93
N ALA A 265 6.97 -9.45 27.18
CA ALA A 265 6.63 -10.00 28.46
C ALA A 265 7.31 -11.35 28.76
N ASP A 266 7.34 -12.26 27.80
CA ASP A 266 7.98 -13.58 27.91
C ASP A 266 8.48 -14.08 26.56
N TYR A 267 9.70 -13.70 26.21
CA TYR A 267 10.32 -14.07 24.94
C TYR A 267 10.44 -15.57 24.71
N THR A 268 10.57 -16.36 25.80
CA THR A 268 10.69 -17.82 25.75
C THR A 268 9.36 -18.55 25.89
N GLY A 269 8.28 -17.81 26.13
CA GLY A 269 6.93 -18.34 26.30
C GLY A 269 6.33 -18.91 25.02
N GLU A 270 5.24 -19.63 25.20
CA GLU A 270 4.56 -20.35 24.12
C GLU A 270 4.07 -19.42 23.00
N GLN A 271 3.54 -18.24 23.35
CA GLN A 271 3.04 -17.26 22.33
C GLN A 271 4.18 -16.73 21.48
N ALA A 272 5.31 -16.35 22.08
CA ALA A 272 6.47 -15.88 21.34
C ALA A 272 7.09 -16.98 20.48
N ALA A 273 7.13 -18.22 20.96
CA ALA A 273 7.60 -19.38 20.19
C ALA A 273 6.66 -19.69 19.03
N ASN A 274 5.33 -19.63 19.23
CA ASN A 274 4.34 -19.80 18.17
C ASN A 274 4.50 -18.73 17.09
N TRP A 275 4.66 -17.47 17.47
CA TRP A 275 4.86 -16.39 16.51
C TRP A 275 6.09 -16.64 15.62
N ARG A 276 7.24 -17.00 16.23
CA ARG A 276 8.46 -17.31 15.45
C ARG A 276 8.25 -18.47 14.47
N ALA A 277 7.54 -19.52 14.91
CA ALA A 277 7.22 -20.66 14.05
C ALA A 277 6.34 -20.24 12.86
N ARG A 278 5.28 -19.45 13.12
CA ARG A 278 4.38 -18.95 12.07
C ARG A 278 5.08 -17.96 11.12
N TYR A 279 6.01 -17.15 11.65
CA TYR A 279 6.82 -16.25 10.83
C TYR A 279 7.73 -17.04 9.88
N ALA A 280 8.37 -18.10 10.38
CA ALA A 280 9.17 -19.01 9.55
C ALA A 280 8.34 -19.72 8.48
N GLU A 281 7.12 -20.20 8.81
CA GLU A 281 6.19 -20.78 7.85
C GLU A 281 5.82 -19.76 6.77
N PHE A 282 5.45 -18.53 7.15
CA PHE A 282 5.10 -17.46 6.21
C PHE A 282 6.25 -17.14 5.24
N LEU A 283 7.49 -17.08 5.72
CA LEU A 283 8.65 -16.90 4.85
C LEU A 283 8.85 -18.09 3.90
N GLY A 284 8.57 -19.31 4.37
CA GLY A 284 8.57 -20.52 3.54
C GLY A 284 7.53 -20.48 2.42
N ASP A 285 6.31 -20.06 2.74
CA ASP A 285 5.20 -19.90 1.76
C ASP A 285 5.57 -18.87 0.69
N LEU A 286 6.19 -17.75 1.10
CA LEU A 286 6.66 -16.73 0.18
C LEU A 286 7.76 -17.24 -0.75
N LEU A 287 8.72 -18.04 -0.25
CA LEU A 287 9.77 -18.65 -1.08
C LEU A 287 9.21 -19.71 -2.01
N GLU A 288 8.23 -20.52 -1.57
CA GLU A 288 7.57 -21.48 -2.45
C GLU A 288 6.87 -20.74 -3.60
N ARG A 289 6.28 -19.59 -3.29
CA ARG A 289 5.58 -18.78 -4.27
C ARG A 289 6.51 -17.99 -5.20
N TYR A 290 7.59 -17.47 -4.68
CA TYR A 290 8.57 -16.63 -5.36
C TYR A 290 9.99 -17.21 -5.20
N PRO A 291 10.32 -18.35 -5.86
CA PRO A 291 11.55 -19.08 -5.59
C PRO A 291 12.85 -18.33 -5.94
N ASP A 292 12.74 -17.32 -6.79
CA ASP A 292 13.89 -16.51 -7.23
C ASP A 292 13.97 -15.15 -6.48
N ALA A 293 13.00 -14.84 -5.61
CA ALA A 293 12.97 -13.57 -4.91
C ALA A 293 13.97 -13.52 -3.76
N HIS A 294 14.51 -12.33 -3.49
CA HIS A 294 15.22 -12.03 -2.26
C HIS A 294 14.25 -11.44 -1.24
N ILE A 295 14.11 -12.09 -0.09
CA ILE A 295 13.22 -11.66 1.00
C ILE A 295 14.00 -10.85 2.01
N ILE A 296 13.56 -9.62 2.26
CA ILE A 296 14.12 -8.71 3.27
C ILE A 296 13.13 -8.64 4.43
N CYS A 297 13.50 -9.23 5.56
CA CYS A 297 12.73 -9.14 6.80
C CYS A 297 13.17 -7.90 7.58
N THR A 298 12.22 -7.13 8.09
CA THR A 298 12.50 -5.91 8.86
C THR A 298 11.34 -5.56 9.78
N THR A 299 11.53 -4.56 10.63
CA THR A 299 10.50 -3.83 11.34
C THR A 299 10.46 -2.39 10.82
N THR A 300 10.30 -1.40 11.69
CA THR A 300 10.40 0.01 11.34
C THR A 300 10.98 0.86 12.46
N VAL A 301 11.05 2.18 12.19
CA VAL A 301 11.40 3.18 13.21
C VAL A 301 10.28 3.45 14.23
N LEU A 302 9.04 2.97 13.99
CA LEU A 302 7.94 3.08 14.96
C LEU A 302 8.28 2.31 16.23
N GLN A 303 8.00 2.92 17.38
CA GLN A 303 8.35 2.36 18.70
C GLN A 303 7.77 0.96 18.92
N HIS A 304 8.68 0.03 19.26
CA HIS A 304 8.34 -1.35 19.64
C HIS A 304 9.44 -1.95 20.54
N ASP A 305 9.16 -3.07 21.19
CA ASP A 305 10.16 -3.78 21.98
C ASP A 305 11.16 -4.47 21.07
N ARG A 306 12.46 -4.41 21.42
CA ARG A 306 13.54 -5.01 20.64
C ARG A 306 13.50 -6.52 20.51
N ASN A 307 12.70 -7.20 21.32
CA ASN A 307 12.50 -8.64 21.17
C ASN A 307 11.80 -9.00 19.86
N TRP A 308 11.08 -8.06 19.22
CA TRP A 308 10.50 -8.25 17.88
C TRP A 308 11.59 -8.34 16.82
N ASP A 309 12.55 -7.41 16.81
CA ASP A 309 13.72 -7.45 15.90
C ASP A 309 14.56 -8.71 16.14
N ARG A 310 14.79 -9.03 17.42
CA ARG A 310 15.51 -10.23 17.81
C ARG A 310 14.81 -11.50 17.32
N ALA A 311 13.50 -11.59 17.41
CA ALA A 311 12.73 -12.75 16.96
C ALA A 311 12.84 -12.96 15.45
N ILE A 312 12.81 -11.87 14.68
CA ILE A 312 13.02 -11.89 13.23
C ILE A 312 14.45 -12.35 12.90
N ASP A 313 15.47 -11.78 13.58
CA ASP A 313 16.87 -12.14 13.38
C ASP A 313 17.14 -13.63 13.68
N GLU A 314 16.58 -14.15 14.79
CA GLU A 314 16.70 -15.58 15.15
C GLU A 314 16.04 -16.46 14.08
N VAL A 315 14.81 -16.14 13.63
CA VAL A 315 14.13 -16.93 12.58
C VAL A 315 14.91 -16.91 11.27
N VAL A 316 15.36 -15.76 10.81
CA VAL A 316 16.17 -15.65 9.58
C VAL A 316 17.45 -16.45 9.70
N SER A 317 18.14 -16.39 10.86
CA SER A 317 19.37 -17.14 11.12
C SER A 317 19.12 -18.65 11.15
N GLU A 318 18.01 -19.11 11.74
CA GLU A 318 17.66 -20.53 11.84
C GLU A 318 17.25 -21.13 10.48
N LEU A 319 16.64 -20.34 9.59
CA LEU A 319 16.30 -20.77 8.24
C LEU A 319 17.54 -21.01 7.37
N ASP A 320 18.65 -20.35 7.67
CA ASP A 320 19.96 -20.48 6.97
C ASP A 320 19.83 -20.44 5.43
N ASN A 321 18.96 -19.54 4.93
CA ASN A 321 18.69 -19.40 3.52
C ASN A 321 19.28 -18.08 3.00
N PRO A 322 20.20 -18.11 2.00
CA PRO A 322 20.85 -16.90 1.49
C PRO A 322 19.90 -15.91 0.78
N GLN A 323 18.69 -16.34 0.42
CA GLN A 323 17.67 -15.48 -0.17
C GLN A 323 16.86 -14.71 0.90
N ILE A 324 17.02 -15.04 2.19
CA ILE A 324 16.31 -14.36 3.28
C ILE A 324 17.32 -13.60 4.12
N THR A 325 17.11 -12.31 4.29
CA THR A 325 17.98 -11.46 5.10
C THR A 325 17.17 -10.63 6.09
N HIS A 326 17.78 -10.32 7.24
CA HIS A 326 17.23 -9.37 8.20
C HIS A 326 17.92 -8.02 8.03
N PHE A 327 17.14 -6.95 8.03
CA PHE A 327 17.61 -5.57 7.94
C PHE A 327 17.01 -4.73 9.06
N ASP A 328 17.87 -4.15 9.87
CA ASP A 328 17.51 -3.19 10.92
C ASP A 328 17.74 -1.76 10.44
N TYR A 329 16.70 -0.92 10.55
CA TYR A 329 16.88 0.52 10.45
C TYR A 329 17.74 1.06 11.58
N SER A 330 18.51 2.12 11.33
CA SER A 330 19.39 2.71 12.36
C SER A 330 18.65 3.14 13.64
N ARG A 331 17.36 3.41 13.54
CA ARG A 331 16.47 3.75 14.66
C ARG A 331 15.30 2.77 14.82
N ALA A 332 15.49 1.49 14.44
CA ALA A 332 14.45 0.47 14.61
C ALA A 332 13.85 0.53 16.01
N GLY A 333 12.52 0.55 16.11
CA GLY A 333 11.79 0.58 17.38
C GLY A 333 11.97 1.82 18.26
N THR A 334 12.75 2.81 17.83
CA THR A 334 13.10 3.98 18.67
C THR A 334 12.94 5.32 17.97
N GLY A 335 12.52 5.33 16.71
CA GLY A 335 12.49 6.53 15.90
C GLY A 335 11.31 7.45 16.18
N THR A 336 10.13 6.90 16.38
CA THR A 336 8.92 7.67 16.65
C THR A 336 7.93 6.86 17.50
N PRO A 337 7.22 7.50 18.45
CA PRO A 337 6.20 6.83 19.25
C PRO A 337 4.84 6.73 18.54
N GLY A 338 4.62 7.45 17.45
CA GLY A 338 3.43 7.39 16.58
C GLY A 338 3.80 6.96 15.18
N HIS A 339 2.84 6.89 14.27
CA HIS A 339 3.12 6.55 12.87
C HIS A 339 4.23 7.45 12.30
N PRO A 340 5.13 6.93 11.47
CA PRO A 340 6.13 7.74 10.77
C PRO A 340 5.46 8.85 9.94
N ARG A 341 6.10 10.01 9.88
CA ARG A 341 5.71 11.09 9.00
C ARG A 341 6.64 11.13 7.79
N ILE A 342 6.33 11.91 6.77
CA ILE A 342 7.07 11.96 5.50
C ILE A 342 8.59 12.03 5.71
N ALA A 343 9.06 12.85 6.68
CA ALA A 343 10.50 12.95 6.93
C ALA A 343 11.12 11.65 7.47
N GLU A 344 10.36 10.90 8.28
CA GLU A 344 10.76 9.60 8.83
C GLU A 344 10.62 8.50 7.76
N ASP A 345 9.59 8.57 6.91
CA ASP A 345 9.47 7.70 5.72
C ASP A 345 10.64 7.91 4.75
N GLU A 346 11.04 9.16 4.50
CA GLU A 346 12.21 9.47 3.66
C GLU A 346 13.53 8.96 4.26
N GLU A 347 13.66 8.98 5.59
CA GLU A 347 14.82 8.41 6.30
C GLU A 347 14.86 6.90 6.07
N MET A 348 13.75 6.20 6.36
CA MET A 348 13.62 4.76 6.15
C MET A 348 13.88 4.39 4.68
N ALA A 349 13.32 5.12 3.74
CA ALA A 349 13.51 4.87 2.32
C ALA A 349 14.99 4.96 1.90
N ARG A 350 15.74 5.95 2.41
CA ARG A 350 17.17 6.09 2.10
C ARG A 350 17.98 4.88 2.62
N GLU A 351 17.68 4.41 3.83
CA GLU A 351 18.36 3.25 4.40
C GLU A 351 18.03 1.98 3.62
N LEU A 352 16.75 1.77 3.30
CA LEU A 352 16.28 0.61 2.54
C LEU A 352 16.87 0.58 1.13
N VAL A 353 16.91 1.72 0.43
CA VAL A 353 17.55 1.82 -0.90
C VAL A 353 19.02 1.46 -0.83
N ALA A 354 19.75 2.00 0.16
CA ALA A 354 21.16 1.69 0.33
C ALA A 354 21.40 0.20 0.61
N TYR A 355 20.51 -0.43 1.39
CA TYR A 355 20.56 -1.86 1.66
C TYR A 355 20.31 -2.71 0.41
N ILE A 356 19.24 -2.41 -0.34
CA ILE A 356 18.90 -3.11 -1.59
C ILE A 356 20.01 -2.94 -2.63
N ASP A 357 20.56 -1.73 -2.80
CA ASP A 357 21.65 -1.47 -3.73
C ASP A 357 22.95 -2.22 -3.36
N SER A 358 23.14 -2.61 -2.08
CA SER A 358 24.30 -3.38 -1.64
C SER A 358 24.37 -4.79 -2.22
N PHE A 359 23.24 -5.37 -2.67
CA PHE A 359 23.18 -6.66 -3.36
C PHE A 359 23.64 -6.58 -4.83
N GLY A 360 23.77 -5.38 -5.36
CA GLY A 360 24.25 -5.15 -6.73
C GLY A 360 23.17 -5.41 -7.82
N ALA A 361 23.61 -5.35 -9.06
CA ALA A 361 22.72 -5.47 -10.22
C ALA A 361 22.17 -6.89 -10.43
N GLU A 362 22.80 -7.89 -9.85
CA GLU A 362 22.41 -9.31 -9.97
C GLU A 362 21.04 -9.57 -9.31
N LEU A 363 20.69 -8.80 -8.30
CA LEU A 363 19.38 -8.87 -7.62
C LEU A 363 18.18 -8.71 -8.59
N TRP A 364 18.39 -8.01 -9.71
CA TRP A 364 17.33 -7.64 -10.65
C TRP A 364 17.31 -8.49 -11.94
N GLN A 365 18.00 -9.62 -11.97
CA GLN A 365 18.13 -10.47 -13.17
C GLN A 365 17.07 -11.57 -13.27
#